data_b48b39221bda085dd88dcc1b75b5e503
#
_entry.id   b48b39221bda085dd88dcc1b75b5e503
#
_cell.length_a   1.000
_cell.length_b   1.000
_cell.length_c   1.000
_cell.angle_alpha   90.00
_cell.angle_beta   90.00
_cell.angle_gamma   90.00
#
_symmetry.space_group_name_H-M   'P 1'
#
loop_
_entity.id
_entity.type
_entity.pdbx_description
1 polymer ?
#
loop_
_entity_poly.entity_id
_entity_poly.type
_entity_poly.pdbx_seq_one_letter_code
_entity_poly.pdbx_strand_id
1 'polypeptide(L)'
;MSDIRKLVFFERGVETLTYFSHEMAASFRKMGYQIFFFDIQAEYADTKRLSRFLKSGETAVITFNFIGLSGEEFLLETESQSVFASRNIPVYCILVDHPLYYHKQLDETIPNLTVFCIDRQHISYMKRFYKGIPCHFLPLAGNFLMDKEERISTDFIPYENREYEVGFIANYVHL
;
A
#
# COMPACT_ATOMS: atom_id res chain seq x y z
N MET A 1 -14.07 6.88 -18.89
CA MET A 1 -13.15 6.02 -18.13
C MET A 1 -11.96 6.87 -17.72
N SER A 2 -11.56 6.88 -16.45
CA SER A 2 -10.34 7.53 -16.01
C SER A 2 -9.14 6.77 -16.59
N ASP A 3 -8.21 7.47 -17.24
CA ASP A 3 -6.98 6.89 -17.78
C ASP A 3 -5.85 7.08 -16.76
N ILE A 4 -5.90 6.31 -15.66
CA ILE A 4 -4.91 6.40 -14.59
C ILE A 4 -3.54 5.99 -15.15
N ARG A 5 -2.58 6.90 -15.06
CA ARG A 5 -1.18 6.74 -15.49
C ARG A 5 -0.15 7.17 -14.46
N LYS A 6 -0.63 7.77 -13.38
CA LYS A 6 0.19 8.28 -12.29
C LYS A 6 -0.22 7.64 -10.99
N LEU A 7 0.75 7.17 -10.22
CA LEU A 7 0.49 6.54 -8.93
C LEU A 7 1.33 7.21 -7.85
N VAL A 8 0.67 7.47 -6.72
CA VAL A 8 1.32 7.96 -5.51
C VAL A 8 1.45 6.81 -4.53
N PHE A 9 2.62 6.63 -3.98
CA PHE A 9 2.94 5.71 -2.89
C PHE A 9 3.53 6.50 -1.73
N PHE A 10 3.57 5.89 -0.55
CA PHE A 10 4.17 6.47 0.65
C PHE A 10 5.41 5.69 1.06
N GLU A 11 6.38 6.40 1.61
CA GLU A 11 7.62 5.82 2.11
C GLU A 11 8.05 6.41 3.46
N ARG A 12 9.01 5.75 4.12
CA ARG A 12 9.58 6.12 5.44
C ARG A 12 8.61 6.09 6.62
N GLY A 13 7.47 5.40 6.49
CA GLY A 13 6.62 5.06 7.61
C GLY A 13 7.09 3.79 8.31
N VAL A 14 6.41 2.69 8.05
CA VAL A 14 6.80 1.35 8.50
C VAL A 14 7.70 0.71 7.46
N GLU A 15 8.88 0.24 7.87
CA GLU A 15 9.92 -0.27 6.96
C GLU A 15 9.40 -1.38 6.01
N THR A 16 8.71 -2.38 6.56
CA THR A 16 8.14 -3.48 5.77
C THR A 16 7.12 -2.97 4.73
N LEU A 17 6.28 -2.00 5.10
CA LEU A 17 5.27 -1.44 4.20
C LEU A 17 5.90 -0.52 3.15
N THR A 18 7.00 0.16 3.50
CA THR A 18 7.84 0.90 2.55
C THR A 18 8.42 -0.04 1.51
N TYR A 19 8.97 -1.18 1.94
CA TYR A 19 9.46 -2.22 1.02
C TYR A 19 8.35 -2.69 0.06
N PHE A 20 7.15 -3.01 0.56
CA PHE A 20 6.03 -3.41 -0.30
C PHE A 20 5.64 -2.32 -1.30
N SER A 21 5.67 -1.06 -0.86
CA SER A 21 5.40 0.09 -1.74
C SER A 21 6.42 0.17 -2.88
N HIS A 22 7.70 0.00 -2.60
CA HIS A 22 8.77 0.03 -3.62
C HIS A 22 8.66 -1.12 -4.61
N GLU A 23 8.43 -2.35 -4.14
CA GLU A 23 8.30 -3.53 -5.00
C GLU A 23 7.08 -3.44 -5.93
N MET A 24 5.94 -3.01 -5.38
CA MET A 24 4.74 -2.80 -6.17
C MET A 24 4.94 -1.67 -7.20
N ALA A 25 5.54 -0.56 -6.78
CA ALA A 25 5.83 0.57 -7.65
C ALA A 25 6.81 0.20 -8.78
N ALA A 26 7.79 -0.67 -8.52
CA ALA A 26 8.72 -1.18 -9.54
C ALA A 26 7.97 -1.94 -10.65
N SER A 27 6.96 -2.75 -10.26
CA SER A 27 6.10 -3.45 -11.20
C SER A 27 5.26 -2.50 -12.04
N PHE A 28 4.65 -1.49 -11.42
CA PHE A 28 3.89 -0.47 -12.16
C PHE A 28 4.76 0.39 -13.09
N ARG A 29 6.01 0.70 -12.70
CA ARG A 29 6.95 1.39 -13.60
C ARG A 29 7.22 0.58 -14.88
N LYS A 30 7.40 -0.75 -14.75
CA LYS A 30 7.56 -1.64 -15.90
C LYS A 30 6.33 -1.65 -16.81
N MET A 31 5.15 -1.37 -16.27
CA MET A 31 3.88 -1.23 -17.01
C MET A 31 3.68 0.17 -17.59
N GLY A 32 4.62 1.11 -17.39
CA GLY A 32 4.58 2.45 -17.95
C GLY A 32 3.92 3.52 -17.06
N TYR A 33 3.59 3.20 -15.80
CA TYR A 33 3.05 4.20 -14.88
C TYR A 33 4.13 5.15 -14.39
N GLN A 34 3.79 6.42 -14.21
CA GLN A 34 4.60 7.40 -13.51
C GLN A 34 4.37 7.23 -12.00
N ILE A 35 5.45 7.14 -11.24
CA ILE A 35 5.40 6.90 -9.79
C ILE A 35 5.94 8.11 -9.04
N PHE A 36 5.19 8.54 -8.04
CA PHE A 36 5.61 9.49 -7.02
C PHE A 36 5.65 8.80 -5.66
N PHE A 37 6.77 8.91 -4.96
CA PHE A 37 6.87 8.52 -3.55
C PHE A 37 6.75 9.76 -2.69
N PHE A 38 5.79 9.76 -1.77
CA PHE A 38 5.63 10.77 -0.76
C PHE A 38 6.38 10.34 0.50
N ASP A 39 7.39 11.11 0.87
CA ASP A 39 8.17 10.90 2.09
C ASP A 39 7.42 11.49 3.29
N ILE A 40 6.87 10.64 4.16
CA ILE A 40 6.12 11.10 5.34
C ILE A 40 7.00 11.77 6.40
N GLN A 41 8.33 11.64 6.33
CA GLN A 41 9.26 12.37 7.20
C GLN A 41 9.67 13.72 6.61
N ALA A 42 9.36 13.98 5.35
CA ALA A 42 9.65 15.23 4.66
C ALA A 42 8.39 15.90 4.08
N GLU A 43 7.26 15.78 4.77
CA GLU A 43 5.92 16.16 4.34
C GLU A 43 5.87 17.55 3.68
N TYR A 44 6.43 18.57 4.33
CA TYR A 44 6.38 19.94 3.83
C TYR A 44 7.03 20.10 2.43
N ALA A 45 8.17 19.45 2.24
CA ALA A 45 8.87 19.52 0.95
C ALA A 45 8.11 18.74 -0.13
N ASP A 46 7.62 17.56 0.24
CA ASP A 46 6.96 16.66 -0.70
C ASP A 46 5.54 17.10 -1.06
N THR A 47 4.84 17.79 -0.19
CA THR A 47 3.50 18.33 -0.51
C THR A 47 3.53 19.26 -1.72
N LYS A 48 4.53 20.14 -1.84
CA LYS A 48 4.68 21.01 -3.01
C LYS A 48 4.95 20.23 -4.30
N ARG A 49 5.74 19.17 -4.22
CA ARG A 49 6.06 18.26 -5.33
C ARG A 49 4.82 17.45 -5.73
N LEU A 50 4.15 16.89 -4.73
CA LEU A 50 2.93 16.12 -4.88
C LEU A 50 1.84 16.95 -5.56
N SER A 51 1.61 18.19 -5.11
CA SER A 51 0.58 19.06 -5.69
C SER A 51 0.76 19.30 -7.21
N ARG A 52 2.01 19.32 -7.69
CA ARG A 52 2.32 19.42 -9.13
C ARG A 52 2.15 18.09 -9.86
N PHE A 53 2.32 16.99 -9.15
CA PHE A 53 2.19 15.65 -9.72
C PHE A 53 0.73 15.22 -9.86
N LEU A 54 -0.13 15.60 -8.90
CA LEU A 54 -1.53 15.22 -8.85
C LEU A 54 -2.30 15.81 -10.02
N LYS A 55 -3.04 14.94 -10.72
CA LYS A 55 -3.94 15.33 -11.81
C LYS A 55 -5.22 14.50 -11.73
N SER A 56 -6.36 15.17 -11.57
CA SER A 56 -7.66 14.49 -11.51
C SER A 56 -7.90 13.66 -12.77
N GLY A 57 -8.43 12.45 -12.58
CA GLY A 57 -8.69 11.50 -13.68
C GLY A 57 -7.47 10.75 -14.21
N GLU A 58 -6.24 11.18 -13.87
CA GLU A 58 -5.00 10.53 -14.30
C GLU A 58 -4.18 9.94 -13.14
N THR A 59 -4.43 10.39 -11.91
CA THR A 59 -3.67 9.96 -10.72
C THR A 59 -4.52 9.08 -9.81
N ALA A 60 -3.91 8.10 -9.20
CA ALA A 60 -4.46 7.33 -8.08
C ALA A 60 -3.42 7.23 -6.94
N VAL A 61 -3.92 7.01 -5.74
CA VAL A 61 -3.11 6.75 -4.54
C VAL A 61 -3.16 5.26 -4.22
N ILE A 62 -2.02 4.68 -3.89
CA ILE A 62 -1.90 3.33 -3.34
C ILE A 62 -1.19 3.42 -2.01
N THR A 63 -1.82 2.93 -0.96
CA THR A 63 -1.25 2.90 0.38
C THR A 63 -1.44 1.55 1.04
N PHE A 64 -0.58 1.25 2.01
CA PHE A 64 -0.71 0.11 2.90
C PHE A 64 -1.12 0.60 4.29
N ASN A 65 -2.11 -0.06 4.90
CA ASN A 65 -2.52 0.19 6.29
C ASN A 65 -2.77 1.67 6.60
N PHE A 66 -3.35 2.43 5.66
CA PHE A 66 -3.65 3.86 5.79
C PHE A 66 -2.42 4.77 6.01
N ILE A 67 -1.19 4.34 5.73
CA ILE A 67 -0.01 5.23 5.77
C ILE A 67 -0.25 6.41 4.81
N GLY A 68 0.01 7.62 5.28
CA GLY A 68 -0.25 8.86 4.53
C GLY A 68 -1.73 9.29 4.52
N LEU A 69 -2.60 8.62 5.30
CA LEU A 69 -4.02 8.94 5.45
C LEU A 69 -4.45 8.97 6.93
N SER A 70 -3.49 9.01 7.85
CA SER A 70 -3.74 8.88 9.29
C SER A 70 -3.55 10.20 10.06
N GLY A 71 -3.65 11.34 9.39
CA GLY A 71 -3.57 12.67 10.01
C GLY A 71 -2.31 13.45 9.64
N GLU A 72 -1.70 13.16 8.51
CA GLU A 72 -0.62 13.95 7.93
C GLU A 72 -1.15 15.36 7.62
N GLU A 73 -0.73 16.35 8.42
CA GLU A 73 -1.28 17.71 8.39
C GLU A 73 -1.13 18.39 7.02
N PHE A 74 -0.01 18.15 6.36
CA PHE A 74 0.28 18.79 5.07
C PHE A 74 -0.49 18.16 3.90
N LEU A 75 -1.14 17.02 4.09
CA LEU A 75 -2.05 16.42 3.11
C LEU A 75 -3.51 16.86 3.29
N LEU A 76 -3.79 17.71 4.30
CA LEU A 76 -5.10 18.31 4.50
C LEU A 76 -5.17 19.66 3.75
N GLU A 77 -6.17 19.86 2.92
CA GLU A 77 -6.50 21.19 2.33
C GLU A 77 -7.42 22.00 3.26
N THR A 78 -8.21 21.31 4.09
CA THR A 78 -9.05 21.88 5.15
C THR A 78 -8.97 20.98 6.38
N GLU A 79 -9.52 21.41 7.52
CA GLU A 79 -9.54 20.63 8.77
C GLU A 79 -10.13 19.21 8.62
N SER A 80 -10.90 18.96 7.57
CA SER A 80 -11.59 17.67 7.38
C SER A 80 -11.45 17.08 5.97
N GLN A 81 -10.69 17.71 5.07
CA GLN A 81 -10.63 17.26 3.68
C GLN A 81 -9.19 17.16 3.17
N SER A 82 -8.80 15.94 2.82
CA SER A 82 -7.49 15.68 2.21
C SER A 82 -7.39 16.23 0.78
N VAL A 83 -6.17 16.51 0.33
CA VAL A 83 -5.86 16.91 -1.04
C VAL A 83 -6.32 15.88 -2.08
N PHE A 84 -6.43 14.62 -1.70
CA PHE A 84 -6.92 13.57 -2.59
C PHE A 84 -8.44 13.65 -2.77
N ALA A 85 -9.16 13.92 -1.68
CA ALA A 85 -10.61 14.10 -1.71
C ALA A 85 -11.02 15.34 -2.52
N SER A 86 -10.38 16.48 -2.28
CA SER A 86 -10.69 17.74 -2.96
C SER A 86 -10.48 17.65 -4.47
N ARG A 87 -9.51 16.85 -4.92
CA ARG A 87 -9.20 16.66 -6.34
C ARG A 87 -9.85 15.41 -6.95
N ASN A 88 -10.74 14.76 -6.23
CA ASN A 88 -11.43 13.55 -6.67
C ASN A 88 -10.46 12.44 -7.12
N ILE A 89 -9.37 12.25 -6.36
CA ILE A 89 -8.35 11.24 -6.64
C ILE A 89 -8.73 9.94 -5.96
N PRO A 90 -8.82 8.81 -6.68
CA PRO A 90 -9.11 7.52 -6.07
C PRO A 90 -7.99 7.07 -5.15
N VAL A 91 -8.37 6.50 -4.02
CA VAL A 91 -7.46 5.97 -2.99
C VAL A 91 -7.68 4.46 -2.87
N TYR A 92 -6.63 3.70 -3.05
CA TYR A 92 -6.59 2.26 -2.89
C TYR A 92 -5.76 1.91 -1.67
N CYS A 93 -6.42 1.44 -0.61
CA CYS A 93 -5.76 1.02 0.64
C CYS A 93 -5.67 -0.50 0.72
N ILE A 94 -4.47 -1.03 0.85
CA ILE A 94 -4.21 -2.47 1.03
C ILE A 94 -4.00 -2.71 2.52
N LEU A 95 -4.94 -3.43 3.14
CA LEU A 95 -4.84 -3.84 4.54
C LEU A 95 -4.13 -5.19 4.63
N VAL A 96 -2.91 -5.16 5.14
CA VAL A 96 -2.13 -6.37 5.43
C VAL A 96 -2.39 -6.91 6.83
N ASP A 97 -2.97 -6.07 7.70
CA ASP A 97 -3.44 -6.44 9.03
C ASP A 97 -4.97 -6.48 9.10
N HIS A 98 -5.50 -6.95 10.23
CA HIS A 98 -6.94 -7.06 10.42
C HIS A 98 -7.60 -5.66 10.45
N PRO A 99 -8.73 -5.43 9.72
CA PRO A 99 -9.40 -4.13 9.65
C PRO A 99 -9.79 -3.52 11.00
N LEU A 100 -9.95 -4.34 12.03
CA LEU A 100 -10.25 -3.88 13.40
C LEU A 100 -9.22 -2.87 13.92
N TYR A 101 -7.97 -2.98 13.51
CA TYR A 101 -6.92 -2.04 13.93
C TYR A 101 -7.07 -0.63 13.35
N TYR A 102 -7.88 -0.50 12.29
CA TYR A 102 -8.05 0.72 11.50
C TYR A 102 -9.48 1.28 11.58
N HIS A 103 -10.23 0.93 12.64
CA HIS A 103 -11.61 1.39 12.79
C HIS A 103 -11.73 2.91 12.77
N LYS A 104 -10.76 3.65 13.34
CA LYS A 104 -10.76 5.11 13.30
C LYS A 104 -10.74 5.63 11.86
N GLN A 105 -9.82 5.17 11.04
CA GLN A 105 -9.69 5.57 9.63
C GLN A 105 -10.86 5.08 8.77
N LEU A 106 -11.42 3.92 9.11
CA LEU A 106 -12.57 3.35 8.41
C LEU A 106 -13.88 4.05 8.78
N ASP A 107 -13.99 4.60 9.99
CA ASP A 107 -15.15 5.41 10.45
C ASP A 107 -15.06 6.85 9.89
N GLU A 108 -13.85 7.35 9.63
CA GLU A 108 -13.65 8.61 8.92
C GLU A 108 -14.02 8.41 7.45
N THR A 109 -14.94 9.22 6.93
CA THR A 109 -15.32 9.12 5.51
C THR A 109 -14.20 9.64 4.62
N ILE A 110 -13.39 8.74 4.09
CA ILE A 110 -12.39 9.06 3.06
C ILE A 110 -13.08 8.91 1.69
N PRO A 111 -13.31 10.01 0.97
CA PRO A 111 -13.93 9.93 -0.35
C PRO A 111 -13.09 9.11 -1.33
N ASN A 112 -13.75 8.37 -2.21
CA ASN A 112 -13.12 7.54 -3.25
C ASN A 112 -12.17 6.46 -2.71
N LEU A 113 -12.35 6.04 -1.45
CA LEU A 113 -11.61 4.93 -0.86
C LEU A 113 -12.12 3.60 -1.39
N THR A 114 -11.19 2.75 -1.81
CA THR A 114 -11.41 1.32 -2.03
C THR A 114 -10.40 0.54 -1.20
N VAL A 115 -10.89 -0.43 -0.43
CA VAL A 115 -10.04 -1.26 0.43
C VAL A 115 -9.78 -2.61 -0.23
N PHE A 116 -8.53 -3.05 -0.15
CA PHE A 116 -8.12 -4.41 -0.50
C PHE A 116 -7.69 -5.13 0.77
N CYS A 117 -8.22 -6.32 1.00
CA CYS A 117 -7.84 -7.16 2.14
C CYS A 117 -7.16 -8.43 1.67
N ILE A 118 -6.10 -8.83 2.37
CA ILE A 118 -5.31 -10.02 2.05
C ILE A 118 -5.95 -11.32 2.56
N ASP A 119 -6.98 -11.23 3.40
CA ASP A 119 -7.69 -12.37 3.97
C ASP A 119 -9.20 -12.28 3.68
N ARG A 120 -9.83 -13.44 3.43
CA ARG A 120 -11.27 -13.52 3.15
C ARG A 120 -12.12 -13.23 4.39
N GLN A 121 -11.61 -13.49 5.59
CA GLN A 121 -12.30 -13.15 6.84
C GLN A 121 -12.32 -11.63 7.04
N HIS A 122 -11.23 -10.92 6.66
CA HIS A 122 -11.19 -9.46 6.65
C HIS A 122 -12.28 -8.87 5.73
N ILE A 123 -12.51 -9.49 4.56
CA ILE A 123 -13.63 -9.09 3.67
C ILE A 123 -14.97 -9.27 4.36
N SER A 124 -15.17 -10.38 5.07
CA SER A 124 -16.41 -10.63 5.80
C SER A 124 -16.63 -9.60 6.90
N TYR A 125 -15.57 -9.22 7.61
CA TYR A 125 -15.58 -8.15 8.60
C TYR A 125 -15.95 -6.79 7.96
N MET A 126 -15.29 -6.39 6.88
CA MET A 126 -15.58 -5.16 6.15
C MET A 126 -17.05 -5.10 5.68
N LYS A 127 -17.53 -6.17 5.06
CA LYS A 127 -18.93 -6.26 4.60
C LYS A 127 -19.95 -6.16 5.74
N ARG A 128 -19.58 -6.60 6.94
CA ARG A 128 -20.46 -6.53 8.11
C ARG A 128 -20.52 -5.13 8.70
N PHE A 129 -19.37 -4.48 8.87
CA PHE A 129 -19.25 -3.25 9.66
C PHE A 129 -19.11 -1.99 8.80
N TYR A 130 -18.55 -2.10 7.57
CA TYR A 130 -18.21 -0.98 6.70
C TYR A 130 -18.82 -1.13 5.30
N LYS A 131 -20.14 -1.34 5.25
CA LYS A 131 -20.88 -1.64 4.01
C LYS A 131 -20.77 -0.56 2.93
N GLY A 132 -20.50 0.68 3.31
CA GLY A 132 -20.34 1.82 2.40
C GLY A 132 -18.99 1.88 1.70
N ILE A 133 -17.98 1.10 2.14
CA ILE A 133 -16.64 1.12 1.59
C ILE A 133 -16.48 -0.07 0.63
N PRO A 134 -16.19 0.17 -0.67
CA PRO A 134 -15.85 -0.90 -1.60
C PRO A 134 -14.67 -1.71 -1.08
N CYS A 135 -14.84 -3.05 -0.99
CA CYS A 135 -13.80 -3.92 -0.45
C CYS A 135 -13.62 -5.16 -1.32
N HIS A 136 -12.37 -5.46 -1.65
CA HIS A 136 -11.98 -6.56 -2.54
C HIS A 136 -10.90 -7.44 -1.91
N PHE A 137 -10.88 -8.71 -2.31
CA PHE A 137 -9.83 -9.64 -1.92
C PHE A 137 -8.60 -9.45 -2.81
N LEU A 138 -7.44 -9.26 -2.19
CA LEU A 138 -6.15 -9.23 -2.85
C LEU A 138 -5.28 -10.31 -2.20
N PRO A 139 -5.05 -11.45 -2.87
CA PRO A 139 -4.21 -12.49 -2.29
C PRO A 139 -2.79 -12.00 -2.07
N LEU A 140 -2.16 -12.49 -1.02
CA LEU A 140 -0.74 -12.28 -0.80
C LEU A 140 0.05 -12.80 -2.01
N ALA A 141 1.02 -12.03 -2.42
CA ALA A 141 2.00 -12.40 -3.41
C ALA A 141 3.39 -12.28 -2.81
N GLY A 142 4.36 -12.91 -3.42
CA GLY A 142 5.75 -12.83 -3.01
C GLY A 142 6.64 -12.41 -4.17
N ASN A 143 7.75 -11.78 -3.83
CA ASN A 143 8.83 -11.50 -4.75
C ASN A 143 9.95 -12.50 -4.55
N PHE A 144 10.75 -12.67 -5.59
CA PHE A 144 12.03 -13.33 -5.41
C PHE A 144 12.99 -12.33 -4.77
N LEU A 145 13.64 -12.74 -3.69
CA LEU A 145 14.63 -11.94 -2.97
C LEU A 145 15.97 -11.84 -3.73
N MET A 146 16.15 -12.67 -4.75
CA MET A 146 17.37 -12.75 -5.56
C MET A 146 17.12 -12.22 -6.96
N ASP A 147 18.12 -11.57 -7.53
CA ASP A 147 18.11 -11.17 -8.93
C ASP A 147 18.03 -12.39 -9.85
N LYS A 148 17.51 -12.18 -11.07
CA LYS A 148 17.29 -13.27 -12.03
C LYS A 148 18.57 -14.02 -12.36
N GLU A 149 19.69 -13.31 -12.38
CA GLU A 149 21.03 -13.88 -12.63
C GLU A 149 21.53 -14.72 -11.44
N GLU A 150 21.34 -14.25 -10.21
CA GLU A 150 21.66 -15.00 -8.99
C GLU A 150 20.82 -16.28 -8.87
N ARG A 151 19.56 -16.25 -9.31
CA ARG A 151 18.69 -17.45 -9.34
C ARG A 151 19.14 -18.54 -10.27
N ILE A 152 19.80 -18.17 -11.37
CA ILE A 152 20.36 -19.14 -12.32
C ILE A 152 21.63 -19.79 -11.74
N SER A 153 22.37 -19.06 -10.90
CA SER A 153 23.61 -19.51 -10.27
C SER A 153 23.40 -20.24 -8.94
N THR A 154 22.22 -20.13 -8.33
CA THR A 154 21.91 -20.87 -7.09
C THR A 154 21.55 -22.31 -7.45
N ASP A 155 22.43 -23.23 -7.09
CA ASP A 155 22.14 -24.65 -7.23
C ASP A 155 20.85 -25.00 -6.47
N PHE A 156 19.88 -25.52 -7.20
CA PHE A 156 18.69 -26.08 -6.58
C PHE A 156 19.10 -27.23 -5.67
N ILE A 157 18.87 -27.06 -4.37
CA ILE A 157 19.12 -28.14 -3.40
C ILE A 157 17.90 -29.08 -3.41
N PRO A 158 18.02 -30.31 -3.90
CA PRO A 158 16.98 -31.31 -3.83
C PRO A 158 16.47 -31.49 -2.40
N TYR A 159 15.21 -31.87 -2.24
CA TYR A 159 14.57 -31.97 -0.92
C TYR A 159 15.36 -32.87 0.04
N GLU A 160 15.86 -34.01 -0.43
CA GLU A 160 16.65 -34.98 0.31
C GLU A 160 18.02 -34.46 0.79
N ASN A 161 18.51 -33.38 0.20
CA ASN A 161 19.81 -32.77 0.52
C ASN A 161 19.67 -31.48 1.35
N ARG A 162 18.45 -31.10 1.73
CA ARG A 162 18.20 -29.94 2.57
C ARG A 162 18.56 -30.20 4.00
N GLU A 163 19.19 -29.21 4.64
CA GLU A 163 19.55 -29.28 6.07
C GLU A 163 18.33 -29.38 6.98
N TYR A 164 17.20 -28.76 6.57
CA TYR A 164 15.95 -28.73 7.32
C TYR A 164 14.77 -29.12 6.43
N GLU A 165 13.91 -29.97 6.93
CA GLU A 165 12.65 -30.33 6.26
C GLU A 165 11.64 -29.17 6.26
N VAL A 166 11.59 -28.46 7.39
CA VAL A 166 10.67 -27.31 7.60
C VAL A 166 11.44 -26.20 8.29
N GLY A 167 11.31 -24.98 7.78
CA GLY A 167 11.83 -23.75 8.39
C GLY A 167 10.68 -22.82 8.79
N PHE A 168 10.78 -22.23 9.99
CA PHE A 168 9.90 -21.15 10.44
C PHE A 168 10.73 -19.92 10.79
N ILE A 169 10.42 -18.80 10.16
CA ILE A 169 11.08 -17.51 10.39
C ILE A 169 10.03 -16.54 10.94
N ALA A 170 10.29 -15.99 12.13
CA ALA A 170 9.42 -15.00 12.74
C ALA A 170 10.22 -14.00 13.56
N ASN A 171 9.61 -12.83 13.78
CA ASN A 171 10.15 -11.85 14.72
C ASN A 171 9.83 -12.30 16.15
N TYR A 172 10.83 -12.22 17.01
CA TYR A 172 10.63 -12.42 18.45
C TYR A 172 10.27 -11.08 19.10
N VAL A 173 9.07 -11.00 19.67
CA VAL A 173 8.63 -9.84 20.45
C VAL A 173 8.70 -10.21 21.91
N HIS A 174 9.52 -9.50 22.70
CA HIS A 174 9.47 -9.59 24.15
C HIS A 174 8.15 -9.00 24.64
N LEU A 175 7.37 -9.80 25.34
CA LEU A 175 6.17 -9.37 26.07
C LEU A 175 6.54 -8.66 27.35
#